data_5932b8baee14ad3c788498e743779ab0
#
_entry.id   5932b8baee14ad3c788498e743779ab0
#
_cell.length_a   1.000
_cell.length_b   1.000
_cell.length_c   1.000
_cell.angle_alpha   90.00
_cell.angle_beta   90.00
_cell.angle_gamma   90.00
#
_symmetry.space_group_name_H-M   'P 1'
#
loop_
_entity.id
_entity.type
_entity.pdbx_description
1 polymer ?
#
loop_
_entity_poly.entity_id
_entity_poly.type
_entity_poly.pdbx_seq_one_letter_code
_entity_poly.pdbx_strand_id
1 'polypeptide(L)'
;MKQVLTMTMNPCIDRTIYFSQFKAGATNYVDNVMEEAAGKGINVAVGLAHIHVPVKALGFVYEENAKCLFEKLEKEQVSYDFVKLPGRMRVNQKLFDTSTREMTECNERGCPVNQEEVERLLELLKKELQQAAILVLSGSVPPGVDTDIYARMIRLAKKAGVLTVLDASGSLLKEGIKEQPYLIKPNRDEFVGTFLGTKQEDWDAEKSDASEIKTNLSEIEKIAEKAAELVAGGVEHICISLGKDGMMLVNADGVYNYPAIKADIKSLQGAGDAMVAGLCKAIYEKEEKKMAEYALTMAASTISLEGSRMGSL
;
A
#
# COMPACT_ATOMS: atom_id res chain seq x y z
N MET A 1 5.61 -24.70 6.37
CA MET A 1 6.53 -23.54 6.21
C MET A 1 5.71 -22.31 6.61
N LYS A 2 6.26 -21.37 7.39
CA LYS A 2 5.53 -20.13 7.74
C LYS A 2 5.34 -19.29 6.48
N GLN A 3 4.24 -18.52 6.39
CA GLN A 3 3.89 -17.72 5.22
C GLN A 3 3.77 -16.23 5.57
N VAL A 4 3.69 -15.37 4.57
CA VAL A 4 3.30 -13.96 4.73
C VAL A 4 1.78 -13.89 4.64
N LEU A 5 1.16 -13.18 5.59
CA LEU A 5 -0.26 -12.83 5.52
C LEU A 5 -0.39 -11.40 5.03
N THR A 6 -1.27 -11.14 4.09
CA THR A 6 -1.63 -9.78 3.68
C THR A 6 -3.08 -9.48 4.04
N MET A 7 -3.33 -8.33 4.65
CA MET A 7 -4.67 -7.90 5.05
C MET A 7 -5.19 -6.84 4.10
N THR A 8 -6.37 -7.08 3.49
CA THR A 8 -7.09 -6.11 2.67
C THR A 8 -8.47 -5.91 3.24
N MET A 9 -8.67 -4.83 4.00
CA MET A 9 -9.97 -4.57 4.62
C MET A 9 -10.98 -3.90 3.69
N ASN A 10 -10.51 -3.20 2.65
CA ASN A 10 -11.39 -2.45 1.74
C ASN A 10 -11.02 -2.72 0.27
N PRO A 11 -11.21 -3.96 -0.21
CA PRO A 11 -10.93 -4.32 -1.60
C PRO A 11 -11.78 -3.49 -2.56
N CYS A 12 -11.33 -3.37 -3.80
CA CYS A 12 -12.02 -2.59 -4.83
C CYS A 12 -11.92 -3.24 -6.20
N ILE A 13 -12.72 -2.71 -7.12
CA ILE A 13 -12.51 -2.85 -8.56
C ILE A 13 -11.99 -1.49 -9.03
N ASP A 14 -10.78 -1.47 -9.59
CA ASP A 14 -10.23 -0.31 -10.26
C ASP A 14 -10.73 -0.32 -11.71
N ARG A 15 -11.53 0.69 -12.06
CA ARG A 15 -12.07 0.90 -13.40
C ARG A 15 -11.38 2.08 -14.03
N THR A 16 -10.46 1.81 -14.97
CA THR A 16 -9.81 2.85 -15.76
C THR A 16 -10.59 3.11 -17.03
N ILE A 17 -11.03 4.34 -17.19
CA ILE A 17 -11.83 4.83 -18.32
C ILE A 17 -10.95 5.75 -19.14
N TYR A 18 -10.70 5.39 -20.39
CA TYR A 18 -9.82 6.13 -21.30
C TYR A 18 -10.64 7.07 -22.17
N PHE A 19 -10.14 8.29 -22.32
CA PHE A 19 -10.68 9.33 -23.17
C PHE A 19 -9.59 9.88 -24.08
N SER A 20 -9.91 10.15 -25.36
CA SER A 20 -9.02 10.92 -26.25
C SER A 20 -8.81 12.34 -25.71
N GLN A 21 -9.87 12.95 -25.13
CA GLN A 21 -9.83 14.23 -24.45
C GLN A 21 -10.97 14.29 -23.42
N PHE A 22 -10.63 14.42 -22.14
CA PHE A 22 -11.60 14.55 -21.05
C PHE A 22 -11.93 16.03 -20.80
N LYS A 23 -13.23 16.37 -20.70
CA LYS A 23 -13.71 17.72 -20.40
C LYS A 23 -14.69 17.69 -19.24
N ALA A 24 -14.32 18.26 -18.10
CA ALA A 24 -15.23 18.44 -16.99
C ALA A 24 -16.43 19.32 -17.39
N GLY A 25 -17.63 18.95 -16.92
CA GLY A 25 -18.86 19.69 -17.21
C GLY A 25 -19.46 19.48 -18.63
N ALA A 26 -18.89 18.55 -19.41
CA ALA A 26 -19.35 18.22 -20.76
C ALA A 26 -19.72 16.76 -20.91
N THR A 27 -20.40 16.39 -22.00
CA THR A 27 -20.57 14.99 -22.40
C THR A 27 -19.22 14.47 -22.94
N ASN A 28 -18.71 13.39 -22.34
CA ASN A 28 -17.50 12.73 -22.79
C ASN A 28 -17.84 11.35 -23.35
N TYR A 29 -17.17 10.96 -24.43
CA TYR A 29 -17.29 9.62 -25.01
C TYR A 29 -16.08 8.78 -24.60
N VAL A 30 -16.36 7.56 -24.16
CA VAL A 30 -15.36 6.62 -23.67
C VAL A 30 -14.75 5.87 -24.83
N ASP A 31 -13.42 5.85 -24.92
CA ASP A 31 -12.68 5.10 -25.94
C ASP A 31 -12.44 3.64 -25.52
N ASN A 32 -12.12 3.42 -24.24
CA ASN A 32 -11.85 2.10 -23.69
C ASN A 32 -12.14 2.07 -22.18
N VAL A 33 -12.43 0.88 -21.66
CA VAL A 33 -12.58 0.62 -20.23
C VAL A 33 -11.77 -0.62 -19.84
N MET A 34 -10.98 -0.50 -18.80
CA MET A 34 -10.30 -1.64 -18.16
C MET A 34 -10.78 -1.78 -16.71
N GLU A 35 -11.05 -3.00 -16.30
CA GLU A 35 -11.41 -3.32 -14.91
C GLU A 35 -10.45 -4.34 -14.33
N GLU A 36 -9.96 -4.07 -13.14
CA GLU A 36 -9.08 -4.97 -12.41
C GLU A 36 -9.50 -5.02 -10.94
N ALA A 37 -9.65 -6.23 -10.39
CA ALA A 37 -9.80 -6.37 -8.95
C ALA A 37 -8.51 -5.93 -8.26
N ALA A 38 -8.64 -5.09 -7.25
CA ALA A 38 -7.53 -4.42 -6.59
C ALA A 38 -7.74 -4.28 -5.08
N GLY A 39 -6.72 -3.77 -4.45
CA GLY A 39 -6.59 -3.52 -3.02
C GLY A 39 -5.12 -3.67 -2.65
N LYS A 40 -4.59 -2.75 -1.83
CA LYS A 40 -3.14 -2.73 -1.53
C LYS A 40 -2.63 -4.10 -1.07
N GLY A 41 -3.28 -4.73 -0.08
CA GLY A 41 -2.86 -6.06 0.39
C GLY A 41 -3.01 -7.17 -0.65
N ILE A 42 -4.00 -7.08 -1.57
CA ILE A 42 -4.13 -7.99 -2.72
C ILE A 42 -2.93 -7.83 -3.66
N ASN A 43 -2.58 -6.60 -4.01
CA ASN A 43 -1.44 -6.32 -4.87
C ASN A 43 -0.13 -6.82 -4.24
N VAL A 44 0.08 -6.57 -2.93
CA VAL A 44 1.23 -7.12 -2.20
C VAL A 44 1.25 -8.65 -2.27
N ALA A 45 0.10 -9.31 -2.10
CA ALA A 45 0.02 -10.78 -2.19
C ALA A 45 0.43 -11.30 -3.58
N VAL A 46 -0.06 -10.68 -4.64
CA VAL A 46 0.32 -11.00 -6.02
C VAL A 46 1.82 -10.78 -6.25
N GLY A 47 2.35 -9.63 -5.79
CA GLY A 47 3.78 -9.34 -5.89
C GLY A 47 4.64 -10.38 -5.16
N LEU A 48 4.23 -10.82 -3.97
CA LEU A 48 4.92 -11.88 -3.21
C LEU A 48 4.88 -13.23 -3.93
N ALA A 49 3.74 -13.59 -4.53
CA ALA A 49 3.61 -14.82 -5.32
C ALA A 49 4.56 -14.81 -6.53
N HIS A 50 4.66 -13.68 -7.25
CA HIS A 50 5.56 -13.51 -8.40
C HIS A 50 7.05 -13.69 -8.04
N ILE A 51 7.42 -13.41 -6.79
CA ILE A 51 8.79 -13.58 -6.29
C ILE A 51 8.96 -14.81 -5.39
N HIS A 52 8.02 -15.76 -5.50
CA HIS A 52 8.03 -17.07 -4.86
C HIS A 52 8.10 -17.05 -3.32
N VAL A 53 7.51 -16.03 -2.70
CA VAL A 53 7.32 -15.98 -1.24
C VAL A 53 5.95 -16.56 -0.89
N PRO A 54 5.87 -17.60 -0.03
CA PRO A 54 4.59 -18.16 0.39
C PRO A 54 3.68 -17.11 1.00
N VAL A 55 2.48 -16.93 0.46
CA VAL A 55 1.56 -15.85 0.85
C VAL A 55 0.13 -16.34 0.94
N LYS A 56 -0.65 -15.72 1.85
CA LYS A 56 -2.10 -15.88 1.94
C LYS A 56 -2.76 -14.52 2.13
N ALA A 57 -3.72 -14.20 1.27
CA ALA A 57 -4.51 -12.98 1.34
C ALA A 57 -5.70 -13.16 2.30
N LEU A 58 -5.87 -12.20 3.21
CA LEU A 58 -6.97 -12.12 4.17
C LEU A 58 -7.70 -10.79 4.03
N GLY A 59 -8.91 -10.70 4.54
CA GLY A 59 -9.66 -9.44 4.59
C GLY A 59 -11.16 -9.64 4.48
N PHE A 60 -11.82 -8.59 4.01
CA PHE A 60 -13.24 -8.63 3.64
C PHE A 60 -13.41 -8.86 2.14
N VAL A 61 -14.53 -9.49 1.77
CA VAL A 61 -14.99 -9.57 0.39
C VAL A 61 -16.51 -9.46 0.36
N TYR A 62 -17.06 -8.85 -0.70
CA TYR A 62 -18.49 -8.60 -0.82
C TYR A 62 -19.10 -9.51 -1.90
N GLU A 63 -20.26 -10.10 -1.59
CA GLU A 63 -20.84 -11.23 -2.36
C GLU A 63 -21.22 -10.88 -3.79
N GLU A 64 -21.65 -9.62 -4.06
CA GLU A 64 -22.28 -9.28 -5.35
C GLU A 64 -21.28 -9.25 -6.52
N ASN A 65 -20.02 -8.83 -6.28
CA ASN A 65 -19.03 -8.64 -7.35
C ASN A 65 -17.63 -9.18 -7.05
N ALA A 66 -17.54 -10.17 -6.12
CA ALA A 66 -16.26 -10.77 -5.72
C ALA A 66 -15.60 -11.66 -6.79
N LYS A 67 -16.36 -12.08 -7.80
CA LYS A 67 -15.89 -13.06 -8.79
C LYS A 67 -14.55 -12.67 -9.42
N CYS A 68 -14.42 -11.42 -9.87
CA CYS A 68 -13.18 -10.93 -10.50
C CYS A 68 -11.96 -10.97 -9.54
N LEU A 69 -12.19 -10.77 -8.22
CA LEU A 69 -11.14 -10.88 -7.22
C LEU A 69 -10.66 -12.34 -7.06
N PHE A 70 -11.59 -13.27 -6.96
CA PHE A 70 -11.25 -14.70 -6.85
C PHE A 70 -10.55 -15.21 -8.09
N GLU A 71 -11.05 -14.88 -9.29
CA GLU A 71 -10.41 -15.21 -10.57
C GLU A 71 -8.97 -14.68 -10.66
N LYS A 72 -8.74 -13.43 -10.19
CA LYS A 72 -7.38 -12.86 -10.11
C LYS A 72 -6.50 -13.68 -9.16
N LEU A 73 -6.95 -13.94 -7.93
CA LEU A 73 -6.14 -14.66 -6.94
C LEU A 73 -5.83 -16.09 -7.38
N GLU A 74 -6.79 -16.78 -8.00
CA GLU A 74 -6.60 -18.12 -8.56
C GLU A 74 -5.59 -18.11 -9.71
N LYS A 75 -5.72 -17.16 -10.65
CA LYS A 75 -4.79 -16.98 -11.76
C LYS A 75 -3.36 -16.72 -11.27
N GLU A 76 -3.20 -15.89 -10.26
CA GLU A 76 -1.92 -15.53 -9.68
C GLU A 76 -1.43 -16.54 -8.61
N GLN A 77 -2.15 -17.64 -8.41
CA GLN A 77 -1.84 -18.72 -7.47
C GLN A 77 -1.66 -18.24 -6.02
N VAL A 78 -2.41 -17.22 -5.63
CA VAL A 78 -2.44 -16.69 -4.26
C VAL A 78 -3.50 -17.42 -3.45
N SER A 79 -3.11 -18.04 -2.35
CA SER A 79 -4.08 -18.61 -1.40
C SER A 79 -4.80 -17.48 -0.64
N TYR A 80 -6.06 -17.71 -0.27
CA TYR A 80 -6.85 -16.68 0.38
C TYR A 80 -7.86 -17.26 1.37
N ASP A 81 -8.27 -16.42 2.34
CA ASP A 81 -9.41 -16.66 3.21
C ASP A 81 -10.04 -15.32 3.58
N PHE A 82 -11.32 -15.11 3.25
CA PHE A 82 -11.99 -13.82 3.44
C PHE A 82 -13.25 -13.98 4.26
N VAL A 83 -13.53 -12.98 5.09
CA VAL A 83 -14.85 -12.80 5.68
C VAL A 83 -15.77 -12.24 4.61
N LYS A 84 -16.78 -13.03 4.22
CA LYS A 84 -17.78 -12.63 3.24
C LYS A 84 -18.82 -11.73 3.89
N LEU A 85 -19.10 -10.61 3.22
CA LEU A 85 -20.05 -9.59 3.64
C LEU A 85 -21.13 -9.40 2.56
N PRO A 86 -22.35 -9.00 2.93
CA PRO A 86 -23.37 -8.60 1.98
C PRO A 86 -22.97 -7.31 1.25
N GLY A 87 -23.54 -7.09 0.06
CA GLY A 87 -23.29 -5.91 -0.75
C GLY A 87 -22.17 -6.10 -1.78
N ARG A 88 -21.60 -4.99 -2.23
CA ARG A 88 -20.60 -4.96 -3.32
C ARG A 88 -19.26 -4.35 -2.90
N MET A 89 -18.17 -4.84 -3.49
CA MET A 89 -16.90 -4.13 -3.43
C MET A 89 -17.04 -2.76 -4.10
N ARG A 90 -16.37 -1.78 -3.54
CA ARG A 90 -16.30 -0.42 -4.09
C ARG A 90 -15.63 -0.42 -5.46
N VAL A 91 -16.02 0.55 -6.30
CA VAL A 91 -15.41 0.77 -7.61
C VAL A 91 -14.69 2.11 -7.58
N ASN A 92 -13.39 2.08 -7.78
CA ASN A 92 -12.59 3.29 -7.98
C ASN A 92 -12.58 3.61 -9.48
N GLN A 93 -13.07 4.78 -9.85
CA GLN A 93 -13.04 5.21 -11.24
C GLN A 93 -11.81 6.08 -11.49
N LYS A 94 -11.04 5.73 -12.50
CA LYS A 94 -9.83 6.41 -12.93
C LYS A 94 -10.08 6.94 -14.33
N LEU A 95 -10.27 8.24 -14.45
CA LEU A 95 -10.51 8.92 -15.71
C LEU A 95 -9.18 9.32 -16.30
N PHE A 96 -8.76 8.64 -17.37
CA PHE A 96 -7.46 8.87 -18.01
C PHE A 96 -7.63 9.61 -19.33
N ASP A 97 -7.12 10.84 -19.39
CA ASP A 97 -7.02 11.64 -20.60
C ASP A 97 -5.73 11.30 -21.35
N THR A 98 -5.87 10.69 -22.54
CA THR A 98 -4.71 10.28 -23.33
C THR A 98 -3.99 11.45 -24.00
N SER A 99 -4.66 12.61 -24.18
CA SER A 99 -4.07 13.81 -24.79
C SER A 99 -3.12 14.53 -23.83
N THR A 100 -3.48 14.64 -22.55
CA THR A 100 -2.68 15.30 -21.51
C THR A 100 -1.85 14.30 -20.69
N ARG A 101 -2.20 13.01 -20.74
CA ARG A 101 -1.71 11.92 -19.87
C ARG A 101 -2.04 12.14 -18.39
N GLU A 102 -3.04 12.92 -18.10
CA GLU A 102 -3.51 13.15 -16.73
C GLU A 102 -4.54 12.09 -16.32
N MET A 103 -4.52 11.75 -15.04
CA MET A 103 -5.48 10.84 -14.43
C MET A 103 -6.22 11.53 -13.30
N THR A 104 -7.57 11.47 -13.36
CA THR A 104 -8.44 11.91 -12.27
C THR A 104 -9.03 10.69 -11.58
N GLU A 105 -8.85 10.57 -10.28
CA GLU A 105 -9.36 9.45 -9.49
C GLU A 105 -10.63 9.84 -8.72
N CYS A 106 -11.66 8.99 -8.84
CA CYS A 106 -12.92 9.09 -8.10
C CYS A 106 -13.08 7.79 -7.29
N ASN A 107 -12.68 7.82 -6.01
CA ASN A 107 -12.61 6.65 -5.17
C ASN A 107 -13.84 6.52 -4.26
N GLU A 108 -14.59 5.42 -4.35
CA GLU A 108 -15.68 5.10 -3.44
C GLU A 108 -15.12 4.72 -2.05
N ARG A 109 -15.88 5.06 -1.00
CA ARG A 109 -15.50 4.74 0.39
C ARG A 109 -15.68 3.27 0.74
N GLY A 110 -16.53 2.54 0.02
CA GLY A 110 -16.91 1.15 0.28
C GLY A 110 -18.18 1.01 1.12
N CYS A 111 -18.68 -0.22 1.24
CA CYS A 111 -19.83 -0.52 2.08
C CYS A 111 -19.45 -0.50 3.56
N PRO A 112 -20.35 -0.03 4.44
CA PRO A 112 -20.12 -0.06 5.88
C PRO A 112 -19.93 -1.48 6.42
N VAL A 113 -19.11 -1.60 7.45
CA VAL A 113 -18.84 -2.86 8.17
C VAL A 113 -19.20 -2.64 9.65
N ASN A 114 -19.90 -3.60 10.25
CA ASN A 114 -20.27 -3.55 11.65
C ASN A 114 -19.23 -4.25 12.57
N GLN A 115 -19.36 -4.08 13.88
CA GLN A 115 -18.42 -4.65 14.84
C GLN A 115 -18.38 -6.17 14.86
N GLU A 116 -19.51 -6.85 14.63
CA GLU A 116 -19.54 -8.32 14.56
C GLU A 116 -18.71 -8.85 13.40
N GLU A 117 -18.79 -8.18 12.24
CA GLU A 117 -18.01 -8.51 11.05
C GLU A 117 -16.50 -8.25 11.30
N VAL A 118 -16.16 -7.17 12.00
CA VAL A 118 -14.77 -6.89 12.42
C VAL A 118 -14.25 -7.99 13.35
N GLU A 119 -15.04 -8.40 14.36
CA GLU A 119 -14.61 -9.47 15.26
C GLU A 119 -14.44 -10.83 14.52
N ARG A 120 -15.30 -11.14 13.56
CA ARG A 120 -15.11 -12.34 12.69
C ARG A 120 -13.77 -12.28 11.95
N LEU A 121 -13.37 -11.10 11.44
CA LEU A 121 -12.07 -10.93 10.78
C LEU A 121 -10.91 -11.10 11.77
N LEU A 122 -11.02 -10.57 12.97
CA LEU A 122 -9.99 -10.73 14.00
C LEU A 122 -9.84 -12.19 14.47
N GLU A 123 -10.94 -12.94 14.55
CA GLU A 123 -10.87 -14.38 14.86
C GLU A 123 -10.19 -15.15 13.72
N LEU A 124 -10.53 -14.85 12.45
CA LEU A 124 -9.82 -15.40 11.30
C LEU A 124 -8.31 -15.09 11.37
N LEU A 125 -7.97 -13.84 11.64
CA LEU A 125 -6.57 -13.43 11.77
C LEU A 125 -5.86 -14.19 12.89
N LYS A 126 -6.45 -14.32 14.09
CA LYS A 126 -5.86 -15.08 15.21
C LYS A 126 -5.52 -16.52 14.83
N LYS A 127 -6.42 -17.17 14.07
CA LYS A 127 -6.19 -18.53 13.57
C LYS A 127 -5.00 -18.58 12.60
N GLU A 128 -4.97 -17.68 11.63
CA GLU A 128 -3.96 -17.69 10.56
C GLU A 128 -2.56 -17.26 11.05
N LEU A 129 -2.49 -16.41 12.09
CA LEU A 129 -1.22 -15.99 12.71
C LEU A 129 -0.38 -17.17 13.23
N GLN A 130 -0.98 -18.31 13.54
CA GLN A 130 -0.25 -19.51 14.02
C GLN A 130 0.75 -20.04 12.98
N GLN A 131 0.52 -19.77 11.70
CA GLN A 131 1.37 -20.21 10.59
C GLN A 131 2.05 -19.04 9.86
N ALA A 132 2.00 -17.84 10.42
CA ALA A 132 2.56 -16.65 9.81
C ALA A 132 4.00 -16.38 10.25
N ALA A 133 4.80 -15.81 9.34
CA ALA A 133 6.08 -15.17 9.63
C ALA A 133 5.93 -13.65 9.69
N ILE A 134 5.12 -13.10 8.78
CA ILE A 134 4.91 -11.66 8.59
C ILE A 134 3.41 -11.42 8.40
N LEU A 135 2.91 -10.35 8.98
CA LEU A 135 1.58 -9.78 8.71
C LEU A 135 1.73 -8.41 8.06
N VAL A 136 1.25 -8.28 6.83
CA VAL A 136 1.17 -7.00 6.11
C VAL A 136 -0.22 -6.41 6.28
N LEU A 137 -0.27 -5.20 6.80
CA LEU A 137 -1.48 -4.40 6.98
C LEU A 137 -1.45 -3.24 6.01
N SER A 138 -2.25 -3.29 4.94
CA SER A 138 -2.16 -2.32 3.84
C SER A 138 -3.50 -1.71 3.47
N GLY A 139 -3.47 -0.39 3.24
CA GLY A 139 -4.55 0.37 2.64
C GLY A 139 -5.55 0.94 3.62
N SER A 140 -6.68 1.40 3.07
CA SER A 140 -7.78 2.00 3.82
C SER A 140 -8.71 0.93 4.41
N VAL A 141 -9.55 1.37 5.34
CA VAL A 141 -10.61 0.55 5.93
C VAL A 141 -11.99 1.06 5.48
N PRO A 142 -13.01 0.21 5.44
CA PRO A 142 -14.37 0.63 5.08
C PRO A 142 -15.01 1.46 6.20
N PRO A 143 -16.07 2.23 5.90
CA PRO A 143 -16.84 2.93 6.93
C PRO A 143 -17.33 1.99 8.03
N GLY A 144 -17.37 2.46 9.29
CA GLY A 144 -17.77 1.68 10.46
C GLY A 144 -16.63 0.90 11.13
N VAL A 145 -15.45 0.85 10.53
CA VAL A 145 -14.25 0.28 11.14
C VAL A 145 -13.47 1.39 11.87
N ASP A 146 -13.12 1.15 13.12
CA ASP A 146 -12.37 2.10 13.94
C ASP A 146 -10.92 2.29 13.44
N THR A 147 -10.39 3.49 13.63
CA THR A 147 -9.03 3.83 13.17
C THR A 147 -7.92 3.10 13.92
N ASP A 148 -8.20 2.47 15.06
CA ASP A 148 -7.26 1.68 15.84
C ASP A 148 -7.17 0.20 15.38
N ILE A 149 -7.91 -0.19 14.34
CA ILE A 149 -7.99 -1.60 13.93
C ILE A 149 -6.62 -2.20 13.60
N TYR A 150 -5.75 -1.44 12.94
CA TYR A 150 -4.41 -1.92 12.64
C TYR A 150 -3.55 -2.04 13.91
N ALA A 151 -3.72 -1.16 14.90
CA ALA A 151 -3.09 -1.31 16.20
C ALA A 151 -3.54 -2.60 16.90
N ARG A 152 -4.86 -2.92 16.86
CA ARG A 152 -5.39 -4.19 17.39
C ARG A 152 -4.77 -5.39 16.70
N MET A 153 -4.63 -5.38 15.37
CA MET A 153 -4.02 -6.46 14.60
C MET A 153 -2.51 -6.61 14.88
N ILE A 154 -1.78 -5.50 15.02
CA ILE A 154 -0.35 -5.51 15.39
C ILE A 154 -0.16 -6.15 16.77
N ARG A 155 -1.00 -5.79 17.76
CA ARG A 155 -0.97 -6.44 19.09
C ARG A 155 -1.21 -7.94 19.03
N LEU A 156 -2.12 -8.41 18.18
CA LEU A 156 -2.36 -9.84 17.97
C LEU A 156 -1.16 -10.53 17.35
N ALA A 157 -0.56 -9.93 16.32
CA ALA A 157 0.64 -10.44 15.65
C ALA A 157 1.83 -10.52 16.61
N LYS A 158 2.08 -9.48 17.41
CA LYS A 158 3.14 -9.48 18.43
C LYS A 158 2.98 -10.60 19.45
N LYS A 159 1.74 -10.84 19.94
CA LYS A 159 1.47 -11.97 20.86
C LYS A 159 1.74 -13.33 20.23
N ALA A 160 1.63 -13.44 18.90
CA ALA A 160 1.93 -14.66 18.15
C ALA A 160 3.40 -14.75 17.68
N GLY A 161 4.24 -13.75 17.99
CA GLY A 161 5.63 -13.69 17.54
C GLY A 161 5.77 -13.48 16.02
N VAL A 162 4.82 -12.75 15.42
CA VAL A 162 4.74 -12.47 13.97
C VAL A 162 5.18 -11.02 13.73
N LEU A 163 6.11 -10.80 12.80
CA LEU A 163 6.54 -9.47 12.39
C LEU A 163 5.43 -8.73 11.64
N THR A 164 5.36 -7.41 11.77
CA THR A 164 4.29 -6.62 11.15
C THR A 164 4.85 -5.55 10.23
N VAL A 165 4.27 -5.45 9.04
CA VAL A 165 4.55 -4.40 8.05
C VAL A 165 3.28 -3.58 7.88
N LEU A 166 3.36 -2.27 8.12
CA LEU A 166 2.23 -1.34 8.05
C LEU A 166 2.40 -0.36 6.89
N ASP A 167 1.53 -0.46 5.89
CA ASP A 167 1.42 0.45 4.74
C ASP A 167 0.05 1.15 4.77
N ALA A 168 -0.07 2.14 5.63
CA ALA A 168 -1.28 2.91 5.86
C ALA A 168 -0.96 4.41 5.97
N SER A 169 -1.98 5.24 5.96
CA SER A 169 -1.85 6.70 6.06
C SER A 169 -2.75 7.30 7.15
N GLY A 170 -2.51 8.56 7.48
CA GLY A 170 -3.35 9.35 8.38
C GLY A 170 -3.55 8.70 9.76
N SER A 171 -4.80 8.65 10.22
CA SER A 171 -5.14 8.12 11.55
C SER A 171 -4.82 6.63 11.72
N LEU A 172 -4.95 5.81 10.67
CA LEU A 172 -4.60 4.39 10.72
C LEU A 172 -3.10 4.20 10.99
N LEU A 173 -2.24 5.00 10.36
CA LEU A 173 -0.81 4.98 10.58
C LEU A 173 -0.47 5.53 11.99
N LYS A 174 -1.10 6.65 12.40
CA LYS A 174 -0.89 7.24 13.75
C LYS A 174 -1.25 6.29 14.88
N GLU A 175 -2.34 5.55 14.75
CA GLU A 175 -2.74 4.57 15.76
C GLU A 175 -1.87 3.31 15.68
N GLY A 176 -1.59 2.81 14.47
CA GLY A 176 -0.79 1.61 14.28
C GLY A 176 0.64 1.72 14.77
N ILE A 177 1.27 2.88 14.62
CA ILE A 177 2.67 3.09 15.04
C ILE A 177 2.86 3.04 16.57
N LYS A 178 1.81 3.33 17.36
CA LYS A 178 1.83 3.21 18.82
C LYS A 178 2.15 1.79 19.28
N GLU A 179 1.82 0.81 18.45
CA GLU A 179 2.11 -0.59 18.69
C GLU A 179 3.48 -1.03 18.14
N GLN A 180 4.31 -0.08 17.69
CA GLN A 180 5.68 -0.34 17.23
C GLN A 180 5.75 -1.52 16.23
N PRO A 181 5.17 -1.39 15.03
CA PRO A 181 5.32 -2.40 13.98
C PRO A 181 6.79 -2.59 13.62
N TYR A 182 7.14 -3.75 13.07
CA TYR A 182 8.50 -4.04 12.63
C TYR A 182 8.94 -3.10 11.51
N LEU A 183 8.04 -2.81 10.55
CA LEU A 183 8.31 -1.88 9.45
C LEU A 183 7.08 -1.04 9.13
N ILE A 184 7.28 0.24 8.86
CA ILE A 184 6.27 1.09 8.21
C ILE A 184 6.75 1.56 6.84
N LYS A 185 5.81 1.69 5.87
CA LYS A 185 6.14 2.17 4.52
C LYS A 185 5.16 3.26 4.06
N PRO A 186 5.18 4.48 4.56
CA PRO A 186 4.50 5.62 3.95
C PRO A 186 5.21 6.08 2.67
N ASN A 187 4.49 6.79 1.79
CA ASN A 187 5.13 7.69 0.85
C ASN A 187 5.45 9.03 1.51
N ARG A 188 6.16 9.93 0.78
CA ARG A 188 6.55 11.25 1.27
C ARG A 188 5.35 12.05 1.79
N ASP A 189 4.29 12.17 1.00
CA ASP A 189 3.11 12.96 1.33
C ASP A 189 2.35 12.38 2.52
N GLU A 190 2.20 11.05 2.57
CA GLU A 190 1.61 10.33 3.70
C GLU A 190 2.40 10.54 4.99
N PHE A 191 3.75 10.52 4.91
CA PHE A 191 4.61 10.74 6.07
C PHE A 191 4.51 12.17 6.57
N VAL A 192 4.67 13.15 5.68
CA VAL A 192 4.60 14.57 5.99
C VAL A 192 3.24 14.94 6.57
N GLY A 193 2.15 14.57 5.90
CA GLY A 193 0.78 14.84 6.37
C GLY A 193 0.44 14.15 7.70
N THR A 194 1.05 12.99 7.97
CA THR A 194 0.80 12.26 9.22
C THR A 194 1.60 12.79 10.41
N PHE A 195 2.87 13.14 10.22
CA PHE A 195 3.81 13.39 11.33
C PHE A 195 4.38 14.81 11.39
N LEU A 196 4.38 15.58 10.30
CA LEU A 196 4.93 16.92 10.25
C LEU A 196 3.88 18.03 10.22
N GLY A 197 2.59 17.69 10.05
CA GLY A 197 1.46 18.59 10.28
C GLY A 197 1.25 19.68 9.23
N THR A 198 1.86 19.59 8.06
CA THR A 198 1.59 20.49 6.94
C THR A 198 0.27 20.09 6.28
N LYS A 199 -0.67 21.05 6.11
CA LYS A 199 -1.90 20.81 5.34
C LYS A 199 -1.53 20.63 3.87
N GLN A 200 -2.19 19.71 3.20
CA GLN A 200 -2.04 19.47 1.75
C GLN A 200 -2.30 20.74 0.90
N GLU A 201 -3.08 21.70 1.44
CA GLU A 201 -3.40 22.99 0.83
C GLU A 201 -2.20 23.96 0.76
N ASP A 202 -1.23 23.89 1.70
CA ASP A 202 -0.03 24.71 1.69
C ASP A 202 1.01 24.21 0.67
N TRP A 203 0.85 22.98 0.19
CA TRP A 203 1.75 22.28 -0.71
C TRP A 203 1.57 22.67 -2.20
N ASP A 204 0.32 22.92 -2.61
CA ASP A 204 -0.01 23.25 -4.02
C ASP A 204 0.33 24.71 -4.36
N ALA A 205 0.54 25.56 -3.36
CA ALA A 205 0.86 26.99 -3.55
C ALA A 205 2.36 27.26 -3.82
N GLU A 206 3.27 26.34 -3.50
CA GLU A 206 4.74 26.56 -3.61
C GLU A 206 5.38 25.96 -4.88
N LYS A 207 4.59 25.44 -5.82
CA LYS A 207 5.10 24.79 -7.04
C LYS A 207 5.54 25.75 -8.14
N SER A 208 6.30 26.81 -7.85
CA SER A 208 6.94 27.58 -8.92
C SER A 208 8.31 28.15 -8.50
N ASP A 209 9.31 27.81 -9.31
CA ASP A 209 10.65 28.36 -9.42
C ASP A 209 11.76 27.89 -8.45
N ALA A 210 12.99 28.11 -8.87
CA ALA A 210 14.30 27.75 -8.34
C ALA A 210 14.53 27.75 -6.80
N SER A 211 13.55 28.16 -6.00
CA SER A 211 13.50 27.97 -4.55
C SER A 211 13.28 26.50 -4.14
N GLU A 212 12.78 25.67 -5.07
CA GLU A 212 12.45 24.25 -4.83
C GLU A 212 13.62 23.41 -4.29
N ILE A 213 14.84 23.67 -4.74
CA ILE A 213 15.99 22.84 -4.33
C ILE A 213 16.35 23.04 -2.86
N LYS A 214 16.30 24.29 -2.35
CA LYS A 214 16.59 24.57 -0.93
C LYS A 214 15.46 24.14 0.00
N THR A 215 14.20 24.30 -0.43
CA THR A 215 13.03 23.88 0.33
C THR A 215 12.98 22.36 0.43
N ASN A 216 13.29 21.65 -0.64
CA ASN A 216 13.33 20.19 -0.69
C ASN A 216 14.42 19.59 0.24
N LEU A 217 15.61 20.16 0.31
CA LEU A 217 16.67 19.69 1.23
C LEU A 217 16.24 19.81 2.69
N SER A 218 15.68 20.96 3.08
CA SER A 218 15.22 21.17 4.46
C SER A 218 14.04 20.24 4.84
N GLU A 219 13.22 19.85 3.89
CA GLU A 219 12.12 18.91 4.12
C GLU A 219 12.60 17.47 4.26
N ILE A 220 13.52 17.02 3.40
CA ILE A 220 14.14 15.69 3.51
C ILE A 220 14.85 15.53 4.86
N GLU A 221 15.53 16.59 5.34
CA GLU A 221 16.15 16.60 6.67
C GLU A 221 15.12 16.44 7.79
N LYS A 222 14.00 17.19 7.75
CA LYS A 222 12.89 17.05 8.72
C LYS A 222 12.25 15.66 8.69
N ILE A 223 12.07 15.10 7.50
CA ILE A 223 11.57 13.72 7.34
C ILE A 223 12.54 12.74 8.00
N ALA A 224 13.85 12.87 7.75
CA ALA A 224 14.87 12.01 8.32
C ALA A 224 14.93 12.09 9.85
N GLU A 225 14.91 13.32 10.39
CA GLU A 225 14.89 13.56 11.85
C GLU A 225 13.65 12.91 12.49
N LYS A 226 12.46 13.16 11.90
CA LYS A 226 11.21 12.59 12.43
C LYS A 226 11.17 11.07 12.32
N ALA A 227 11.69 10.51 11.23
CA ALA A 227 11.79 9.06 11.08
C ALA A 227 12.75 8.45 12.13
N ALA A 228 13.89 9.12 12.40
CA ALA A 228 14.81 8.68 13.44
C ALA A 228 14.18 8.73 14.86
N GLU A 229 13.37 9.76 15.17
CA GLU A 229 12.59 9.81 16.42
C GLU A 229 11.64 8.61 16.54
N LEU A 230 10.95 8.24 15.46
CA LEU A 230 10.01 7.12 15.45
C LEU A 230 10.73 5.77 15.60
N VAL A 231 11.93 5.62 15.03
CA VAL A 231 12.80 4.46 15.26
C VAL A 231 13.23 4.40 16.72
N ALA A 232 13.67 5.52 17.30
CA ALA A 232 13.99 5.60 18.73
C ALA A 232 12.77 5.28 19.62
N GLY A 233 11.54 5.53 19.11
CA GLY A 233 10.27 5.17 19.73
C GLY A 233 9.89 3.70 19.61
N GLY A 234 10.69 2.86 18.92
CA GLY A 234 10.55 1.40 18.89
C GLY A 234 10.05 0.80 17.57
N VAL A 235 9.91 1.58 16.49
CA VAL A 235 9.75 1.04 15.13
C VAL A 235 11.12 0.59 14.63
N GLU A 236 11.26 -0.65 14.16
CA GLU A 236 12.59 -1.14 13.76
C GLU A 236 13.05 -0.59 12.40
N HIS A 237 12.13 -0.48 11.42
CA HIS A 237 12.43 0.01 10.09
C HIS A 237 11.37 1.00 9.58
N ILE A 238 11.82 2.09 8.98
CA ILE A 238 10.94 3.04 8.28
C ILE A 238 11.44 3.17 6.85
N CYS A 239 10.60 2.77 5.90
CA CYS A 239 10.85 2.91 4.47
C CYS A 239 9.94 4.00 3.90
N ILE A 240 10.50 5.13 3.46
CA ILE A 240 9.74 6.23 2.87
C ILE A 240 9.98 6.24 1.38
N SER A 241 8.93 6.03 0.58
CA SER A 241 9.04 6.13 -0.87
C SER A 241 9.02 7.60 -1.31
N LEU A 242 9.99 7.98 -2.16
CA LEU A 242 10.24 9.34 -2.63
C LEU A 242 9.96 9.51 -4.14
N GLY A 243 9.16 8.62 -4.71
CA GLY A 243 8.81 8.62 -6.14
C GLY A 243 10.05 8.52 -7.03
N LYS A 244 10.25 9.50 -7.92
CA LYS A 244 11.40 9.56 -8.84
C LYS A 244 12.76 9.63 -8.14
N ASP A 245 12.79 10.08 -6.89
CA ASP A 245 14.01 10.23 -6.09
C ASP A 245 14.39 8.93 -5.35
N GLY A 246 13.57 7.88 -5.46
CA GLY A 246 13.84 6.56 -4.89
C GLY A 246 13.21 6.33 -3.53
N MET A 247 14.00 5.99 -2.52
CA MET A 247 13.50 5.72 -1.17
C MET A 247 14.52 6.10 -0.09
N MET A 248 14.00 6.42 1.09
CA MET A 248 14.75 6.55 2.33
C MET A 248 14.44 5.34 3.22
N LEU A 249 15.47 4.69 3.75
CA LEU A 249 15.36 3.64 4.76
C LEU A 249 16.01 4.15 6.05
N VAL A 250 15.27 4.09 7.15
CA VAL A 250 15.74 4.52 8.48
C VAL A 250 15.58 3.36 9.45
N ASN A 251 16.64 3.08 10.20
CA ASN A 251 16.66 2.07 11.27
C ASN A 251 17.64 2.52 12.37
N ALA A 252 17.93 1.66 13.34
CA ALA A 252 18.84 1.97 14.44
C ALA A 252 20.29 2.26 13.97
N ASP A 253 20.70 1.76 12.80
CA ASP A 253 22.04 1.97 12.25
C ASP A 253 22.17 3.33 11.55
N GLY A 254 21.06 3.98 11.17
CA GLY A 254 21.08 5.30 10.55
C GLY A 254 20.02 5.54 9.49
N VAL A 255 20.27 6.60 8.69
CA VAL A 255 19.44 7.06 7.57
C VAL A 255 20.15 6.76 6.26
N TYR A 256 19.51 6.04 5.37
CA TYR A 256 20.06 5.60 4.08
C TYR A 256 19.15 6.04 2.94
N ASN A 257 19.71 6.75 1.96
CA ASN A 257 19.00 7.15 0.76
C ASN A 257 19.43 6.29 -0.43
N TYR A 258 18.45 5.73 -1.13
CA TYR A 258 18.65 4.88 -2.29
C TYR A 258 17.95 5.51 -3.50
N PRO A 259 18.68 5.79 -4.59
CA PRO A 259 18.10 6.39 -5.80
C PRO A 259 17.13 5.41 -6.48
N ALA A 260 16.15 5.96 -7.19
CA ALA A 260 15.24 5.15 -7.99
C ALA A 260 15.99 4.40 -9.11
N ILE A 261 15.54 3.18 -9.39
CA ILE A 261 16.00 2.42 -10.55
C ILE A 261 15.31 2.99 -11.80
N LYS A 262 16.09 3.28 -12.84
CA LYS A 262 15.54 3.76 -14.12
C LYS A 262 14.69 2.67 -14.77
N ALA A 263 13.48 3.06 -15.17
CA ALA A 263 12.51 2.18 -15.81
C ALA A 263 11.75 2.91 -16.91
N ASP A 264 11.21 2.17 -17.87
CA ASP A 264 10.27 2.69 -18.87
C ASP A 264 8.87 2.76 -18.23
N ILE A 265 8.45 3.96 -17.83
CA ILE A 265 7.24 4.16 -17.04
C ILE A 265 6.01 4.05 -17.92
N LYS A 266 5.21 2.99 -17.72
CA LYS A 266 3.88 2.80 -18.33
C LYS A 266 2.74 3.14 -17.36
N SER A 267 2.89 2.77 -16.09
CA SER A 267 1.93 3.06 -15.04
C SER A 267 2.64 3.25 -13.71
N LEU A 268 2.19 4.19 -12.87
CA LEU A 268 2.70 4.34 -11.50
C LEU A 268 1.89 3.54 -10.48
N GLN A 269 0.83 2.87 -10.93
CA GLN A 269 -0.06 2.11 -10.04
C GLN A 269 0.64 0.87 -9.49
N GLY A 270 0.43 0.59 -8.21
CA GLY A 270 0.99 -0.58 -7.54
C GLY A 270 2.48 -0.50 -7.18
N ALA A 271 3.19 0.59 -7.56
CA ALA A 271 4.62 0.74 -7.22
C ALA A 271 4.90 0.64 -5.71
N GLY A 272 4.07 1.29 -4.90
CA GLY A 272 4.17 1.21 -3.44
C GLY A 272 3.91 -0.19 -2.89
N ASP A 273 2.92 -0.90 -3.46
CA ASP A 273 2.57 -2.27 -3.06
C ASP A 273 3.71 -3.24 -3.47
N ALA A 274 4.32 -3.01 -4.63
CA ALA A 274 5.48 -3.75 -5.10
C ALA A 274 6.70 -3.57 -4.18
N MET A 275 6.94 -2.32 -3.72
CA MET A 275 7.99 -2.08 -2.71
C MET A 275 7.71 -2.87 -1.42
N VAL A 276 6.47 -2.91 -0.93
CA VAL A 276 6.10 -3.72 0.24
C VAL A 276 6.40 -5.20 0.01
N ALA A 277 6.08 -5.75 -1.17
CA ALA A 277 6.40 -7.13 -1.51
C ALA A 277 7.91 -7.41 -1.47
N GLY A 278 8.72 -6.50 -2.04
CA GLY A 278 10.19 -6.61 -2.00
C GLY A 278 10.76 -6.53 -0.58
N LEU A 279 10.26 -5.60 0.24
CA LEU A 279 10.63 -5.48 1.66
C LEU A 279 10.29 -6.76 2.43
N CYS A 280 9.08 -7.29 2.24
CA CYS A 280 8.64 -8.53 2.88
C CYS A 280 9.50 -9.72 2.47
N LYS A 281 9.95 -9.81 1.21
CA LYS A 281 10.87 -10.86 0.75
C LYS A 281 12.19 -10.79 1.53
N ALA A 282 12.80 -9.61 1.64
CA ALA A 282 14.05 -9.44 2.38
C ALA A 282 13.92 -9.85 3.85
N ILE A 283 12.82 -9.49 4.50
CA ILE A 283 12.52 -9.86 5.89
C ILE A 283 12.30 -11.39 5.99
N TYR A 284 11.51 -11.96 5.07
CA TYR A 284 11.19 -13.39 5.07
C TYR A 284 12.42 -14.27 4.90
N GLU A 285 13.33 -13.87 4.03
CA GLU A 285 14.59 -14.55 3.74
C GLU A 285 15.71 -14.22 4.76
N LYS A 286 15.44 -13.29 5.69
CA LYS A 286 16.43 -12.76 6.67
C LYS A 286 17.63 -12.08 5.99
N GLU A 287 17.38 -11.44 4.86
CA GLU A 287 18.36 -10.70 4.07
C GLU A 287 18.07 -9.17 4.13
N GLU A 288 17.94 -8.62 5.33
CA GLU A 288 17.54 -7.21 5.55
C GLU A 288 18.41 -6.20 4.79
N LYS A 289 19.68 -6.51 4.55
CA LYS A 289 20.59 -5.70 3.73
C LYS A 289 20.11 -5.55 2.28
N LYS A 290 19.23 -6.44 1.80
CA LYS A 290 18.62 -6.39 0.48
C LYS A 290 17.27 -5.68 0.44
N MET A 291 16.79 -5.12 1.54
CA MET A 291 15.48 -4.43 1.57
C MET A 291 15.35 -3.39 0.47
N ALA A 292 16.33 -2.50 0.34
CA ALA A 292 16.31 -1.45 -0.67
C ALA A 292 16.40 -1.99 -2.10
N GLU A 293 17.27 -2.99 -2.34
CA GLU A 293 17.43 -3.63 -3.63
C GLU A 293 16.11 -4.27 -4.10
N TYR A 294 15.52 -5.13 -3.28
CA TYR A 294 14.29 -5.83 -3.63
C TYR A 294 13.10 -4.85 -3.77
N ALA A 295 12.97 -3.88 -2.86
CA ALA A 295 11.90 -2.89 -2.94
C ALA A 295 11.96 -2.06 -4.21
N LEU A 296 13.13 -1.52 -4.56
CA LEU A 296 13.31 -0.68 -5.75
C LEU A 296 13.21 -1.48 -7.04
N THR A 297 13.72 -2.72 -7.08
CA THR A 297 13.62 -3.59 -8.25
C THR A 297 12.16 -3.96 -8.52
N MET A 298 11.41 -4.34 -7.49
CA MET A 298 9.98 -4.63 -7.60
C MET A 298 9.19 -3.42 -8.07
N ALA A 299 9.48 -2.22 -7.54
CA ALA A 299 8.83 -0.99 -7.99
C ALA A 299 9.13 -0.70 -9.45
N ALA A 300 10.40 -0.75 -9.87
CA ALA A 300 10.84 -0.50 -11.25
C ALA A 300 10.23 -1.49 -12.24
N SER A 301 10.20 -2.77 -11.89
CA SER A 301 9.56 -3.82 -12.68
C SER A 301 8.05 -3.57 -12.83
N THR A 302 7.37 -3.19 -11.73
CA THR A 302 5.93 -2.93 -11.72
C THR A 302 5.55 -1.73 -12.57
N ILE A 303 6.25 -0.59 -12.45
CA ILE A 303 5.91 0.62 -13.22
C ILE A 303 6.18 0.47 -14.72
N SER A 304 6.91 -0.55 -15.13
CA SER A 304 7.13 -0.90 -16.54
C SER A 304 5.99 -1.72 -17.16
N LEU A 305 4.96 -2.05 -16.38
CA LEU A 305 3.76 -2.76 -16.81
C LEU A 305 2.57 -1.82 -16.89
N GLU A 306 1.57 -2.20 -17.71
CA GLU A 306 0.32 -1.45 -17.83
C GLU A 306 -0.63 -1.77 -16.65
N GLY A 307 -1.41 -0.78 -16.22
CA GLY A 307 -2.39 -0.93 -15.16
C GLY A 307 -1.75 -1.14 -13.77
N SER A 308 -2.37 -1.98 -12.95
CA SER A 308 -1.91 -2.34 -11.61
C SER A 308 -1.22 -3.72 -11.56
N ARG A 309 -0.68 -4.20 -12.68
CA ARG A 309 0.03 -5.47 -12.76
C ARG A 309 1.29 -5.42 -11.90
N MET A 310 1.53 -6.50 -11.16
CA MET A 310 2.71 -6.60 -10.31
C MET A 310 3.89 -7.16 -11.10
N GLY A 311 5.07 -6.54 -10.90
CA GLY A 311 6.32 -6.99 -11.46
C GLY A 311 6.93 -8.19 -10.74
N SER A 312 8.17 -8.50 -11.07
CA SER A 312 9.00 -9.53 -10.43
C SER A 312 10.44 -9.05 -10.26
N LEU A 313 11.24 -9.80 -9.49
CA LEU A 313 12.67 -9.57 -9.31
C LEU A 313 13.50 -10.13 -10.46
#